data_a0211b5a0e10acb29b8e1698495ef9b2
#
_entry.id   a0211b5a0e10acb29b8e1698495ef9b2
#
_cell.length_a   1.000
_cell.length_b   1.000
_cell.length_c   1.000
_cell.angle_alpha   90.00
_cell.angle_beta   90.00
_cell.angle_gamma   90.00
#
_symmetry.space_group_name_H-M   'P 1'
#
loop_
_entity.id
_entity.type
_entity.pdbx_description
1 polymer ?
#
loop_
_entity_poly.entity_id
_entity_poly.type
_entity_poly.pdbx_seq_one_letter_code
_entity_poly.pdbx_strand_id
1 'polypeptide(L)'
;MKIKERLDKLLPELGLVETRTKAQALIMAGKVRVNGQVVTKSGTMIEKDVDITLEEVPKWAGRGAKKLLRAFEVFDLDIKGKICADIGASTGGFTDVMLEKGASKVYAIDVGYGQLLWRLATDPRVKVMDRTNARYLTRKDFEEVIEFASCDVSFISLKLILPVLDDIVRDEAVILIKPQFEAGKDKVSNGVIKDKKIHIEVLEDIAEYIENETKFCISGLTFSPIKGAEGNIEFLCLITHTRKDFAIKIKDIVNEAHESL
;
A
#
# COMPACT_ATOMS: atom_id res chain seq x y z
N MET A 1 27.61 5.01 43.37
CA MET A 1 27.66 5.57 42.03
C MET A 1 26.71 4.74 41.15
N LYS A 2 25.75 5.39 40.47
CA LYS A 2 24.91 4.66 39.51
C LYS A 2 25.75 4.29 38.27
N ILE A 3 25.64 3.03 37.90
CA ILE A 3 26.39 2.49 36.74
C ILE A 3 25.77 3.04 35.46
N LYS A 4 26.58 3.74 34.65
CA LYS A 4 26.17 4.22 33.35
C LYS A 4 26.71 3.32 32.26
N GLU A 5 25.89 3.07 31.21
CA GLU A 5 26.28 2.30 30.04
C GLU A 5 25.87 3.07 28.75
N ARG A 6 26.53 2.75 27.65
CA ARG A 6 26.15 3.33 26.35
C ARG A 6 24.78 2.80 25.93
N LEU A 7 23.92 3.69 25.45
CA LEU A 7 22.58 3.33 25.01
C LEU A 7 22.57 2.25 23.92
N ASP A 8 23.51 2.32 22.97
CA ASP A 8 23.63 1.32 21.88
C ASP A 8 24.05 -0.08 22.35
N LYS A 9 24.67 -0.20 23.53
CA LYS A 9 24.98 -1.47 24.14
C LYS A 9 23.87 -1.95 25.09
N LEU A 10 23.26 -1.02 25.81
CA LEU A 10 22.25 -1.33 26.80
C LEU A 10 20.98 -1.90 26.16
N LEU A 11 20.56 -1.42 24.98
CA LEU A 11 19.35 -1.91 24.31
C LEU A 11 19.38 -3.42 24.02
N PRO A 12 20.47 -4.01 23.44
CA PRO A 12 20.59 -5.46 23.31
C PRO A 12 20.72 -6.20 24.66
N GLU A 13 21.43 -5.64 25.64
CA GLU A 13 21.55 -6.24 26.97
C GLU A 13 20.20 -6.39 27.67
N LEU A 14 19.28 -5.44 27.45
CA LEU A 14 17.92 -5.48 27.99
C LEU A 14 16.96 -6.33 27.12
N GLY A 15 17.43 -6.92 26.02
CA GLY A 15 16.58 -7.70 25.12
C GLY A 15 15.60 -6.84 24.30
N LEU A 16 15.74 -5.52 24.30
CA LEU A 16 14.87 -4.61 23.56
C LEU A 16 15.13 -4.64 22.04
N VAL A 17 16.32 -5.04 21.63
CA VAL A 17 16.70 -5.24 20.22
C VAL A 17 17.64 -6.42 20.10
N GLU A 18 17.72 -7.02 18.92
CA GLU A 18 18.52 -8.22 18.68
C GLU A 18 20.05 -7.95 18.60
N THR A 19 20.42 -6.79 18.05
CA THR A 19 21.84 -6.46 17.79
C THR A 19 22.14 -5.00 18.09
N ARG A 20 23.45 -4.73 18.39
CA ARG A 20 23.93 -3.37 18.58
C ARG A 20 23.77 -2.49 17.33
N THR A 21 23.94 -3.05 16.14
CA THR A 21 23.75 -2.34 14.89
C THR A 21 22.32 -1.88 14.73
N LYS A 22 21.36 -2.75 15.06
CA LYS A 22 19.93 -2.40 15.07
C LYS A 22 19.60 -1.32 16.12
N ALA A 23 20.23 -1.40 17.31
CA ALA A 23 20.12 -0.36 18.33
C ALA A 23 20.61 1.00 17.81
N GLN A 24 21.76 1.07 17.19
CA GLN A 24 22.32 2.30 16.63
C GLN A 24 21.38 2.90 15.56
N ALA A 25 20.86 2.07 14.65
CA ALA A 25 19.91 2.52 13.62
C ALA A 25 18.64 3.12 14.23
N LEU A 26 18.04 2.47 15.23
CA LEU A 26 16.84 2.96 15.91
C LEU A 26 17.09 4.27 16.68
N ILE A 27 18.23 4.37 17.36
CA ILE A 27 18.61 5.58 18.09
C ILE A 27 18.79 6.74 17.10
N MET A 28 19.57 6.57 16.03
CA MET A 28 19.79 7.60 15.03
C MET A 28 18.49 8.01 14.29
N ALA A 29 17.56 7.08 14.13
CA ALA A 29 16.24 7.35 13.58
C ALA A 29 15.27 8.05 14.56
N GLY A 30 15.71 8.34 15.81
CA GLY A 30 14.87 8.98 16.82
C GLY A 30 13.76 8.07 17.37
N LYS A 31 13.90 6.75 17.24
CA LYS A 31 12.90 5.76 17.67
C LYS A 31 13.10 5.25 19.10
N VAL A 32 14.06 5.82 19.82
CA VAL A 32 14.37 5.46 21.19
C VAL A 32 14.09 6.65 22.11
N ARG A 33 13.28 6.43 23.15
CA ARG A 33 13.05 7.41 24.21
C ARG A 33 13.64 6.89 25.52
N VAL A 34 14.31 7.77 26.23
CA VAL A 34 14.83 7.53 27.57
C VAL A 34 14.12 8.52 28.52
N ASN A 35 13.39 8.01 29.50
CA ASN A 35 12.54 8.81 30.37
C ASN A 35 11.59 9.74 29.58
N GLY A 36 10.99 9.23 28.49
CA GLY A 36 10.08 9.97 27.62
C GLY A 36 10.74 10.90 26.61
N GLN A 37 12.06 11.15 26.70
CA GLN A 37 12.79 12.04 25.77
C GLN A 37 13.47 11.28 24.65
N VAL A 38 13.34 11.77 23.41
CA VAL A 38 13.98 11.17 22.23
C VAL A 38 15.50 11.33 22.33
N VAL A 39 16.22 10.23 22.13
CA VAL A 39 17.69 10.20 22.06
C VAL A 39 18.13 9.79 20.66
N THR A 40 18.97 10.63 20.03
CA THR A 40 19.45 10.40 18.66
C THR A 40 20.94 10.04 18.56
N LYS A 41 21.69 10.16 19.68
CA LYS A 41 23.10 9.82 19.72
C LYS A 41 23.31 8.42 20.32
N SER A 42 23.76 7.46 19.53
CA SER A 42 23.93 6.06 19.92
C SER A 42 24.90 5.86 21.08
N GLY A 43 25.90 6.71 21.21
CA GLY A 43 26.90 6.67 22.30
C GLY A 43 26.47 7.35 23.59
N THR A 44 25.23 7.83 23.70
CA THR A 44 24.75 8.48 24.93
C THR A 44 24.90 7.56 26.14
N MET A 45 25.55 8.07 27.22
CA MET A 45 25.70 7.35 28.49
C MET A 45 24.46 7.54 29.34
N ILE A 46 23.77 6.46 29.66
CA ILE A 46 22.54 6.46 30.48
C ILE A 46 22.67 5.52 31.68
N GLU A 47 21.92 5.77 32.71
CA GLU A 47 21.83 4.88 33.89
C GLU A 47 21.09 3.60 33.49
N LYS A 48 21.46 2.45 34.10
CA LYS A 48 20.85 1.15 33.73
C LYS A 48 19.40 0.97 34.19
N ASP A 49 18.97 1.80 35.11
CA ASP A 49 17.65 1.75 35.78
C ASP A 49 16.65 2.80 35.21
N VAL A 50 16.92 3.37 34.04
CA VAL A 50 16.02 4.34 33.40
C VAL A 50 14.93 3.65 32.57
N ASP A 51 13.80 4.33 32.44
CA ASP A 51 12.74 3.90 31.54
C ASP A 51 13.16 4.10 30.08
N ILE A 52 13.16 3.02 29.31
CA ILE A 52 13.48 3.05 27.88
C ILE A 52 12.29 2.49 27.12
N THR A 53 11.77 3.32 26.21
CA THR A 53 10.71 2.93 25.28
C THR A 53 11.21 3.00 23.85
N LEU A 54 10.84 1.98 23.06
CA LEU A 54 11.06 1.96 21.62
C LEU A 54 9.76 2.34 20.93
N GLU A 55 9.83 3.32 20.02
CA GLU A 55 8.74 3.52 19.09
C GLU A 55 8.75 2.36 18.07
N GLU A 56 7.60 1.74 17.88
CA GLU A 56 7.47 0.69 16.86
C GLU A 56 7.93 1.22 15.50
N VAL A 57 8.89 0.52 14.90
CA VAL A 57 9.21 0.73 13.50
C VAL A 57 8.11 0.05 12.70
N PRO A 58 7.32 0.80 11.93
CA PRO A 58 6.29 0.17 11.11
C PRO A 58 6.91 -0.95 10.26
N LYS A 59 6.31 -2.14 10.31
CA LYS A 59 6.76 -3.28 9.49
C LYS A 59 6.80 -2.90 8.01
N TRP A 60 5.83 -2.10 7.58
CA TRP A 60 5.58 -1.75 6.19
C TRP A 60 6.00 -0.32 5.86
N ALA A 61 6.34 -0.08 4.61
CA ALA A 61 6.74 1.23 4.09
C ALA A 61 5.65 2.31 4.18
N GLY A 62 4.40 1.93 4.45
CA GLY A 62 3.29 2.84 4.62
C GLY A 62 2.01 2.16 5.05
N ARG A 63 1.03 2.94 5.51
CA ARG A 63 -0.28 2.42 5.94
C ARG A 63 -1.04 1.69 4.83
N GLY A 64 -0.79 2.08 3.57
CA GLY A 64 -1.38 1.46 2.39
C GLY A 64 -1.16 -0.06 2.32
N ALA A 65 -0.05 -0.56 2.85
CA ALA A 65 0.24 -2.00 2.92
C ALA A 65 -0.94 -2.82 3.47
N LYS A 66 -1.67 -2.30 4.48
CA LYS A 66 -2.84 -2.97 5.06
C LYS A 66 -3.95 -3.22 4.04
N LYS A 67 -4.09 -2.34 3.04
CA LYS A 67 -5.09 -2.47 1.97
C LYS A 67 -4.76 -3.68 1.08
N LEU A 68 -3.52 -3.76 0.59
CA LEU A 68 -3.12 -4.88 -0.26
C LEU A 68 -3.06 -6.21 0.51
N LEU A 69 -2.65 -6.20 1.78
CA LEU A 69 -2.74 -7.37 2.65
C LEU A 69 -4.17 -7.90 2.75
N ARG A 70 -5.17 -7.00 2.89
CA ARG A 70 -6.59 -7.39 2.88
C ARG A 70 -7.00 -8.06 1.57
N ALA A 71 -6.49 -7.57 0.43
CA ALA A 71 -6.73 -8.23 -0.86
C ALA A 71 -6.17 -9.66 -0.87
N PHE A 72 -4.97 -9.89 -0.34
CA PHE A 72 -4.39 -11.24 -0.20
C PHE A 72 -5.13 -12.14 0.79
N GLU A 73 -5.80 -11.58 1.77
CA GLU A 73 -6.63 -12.35 2.73
C GLU A 73 -7.95 -12.81 2.12
N VAL A 74 -8.54 -11.99 1.24
CA VAL A 74 -9.90 -12.20 0.73
C VAL A 74 -9.92 -12.81 -0.67
N PHE A 75 -8.95 -12.44 -1.50
CA PHE A 75 -8.83 -12.90 -2.88
C PHE A 75 -7.70 -13.92 -2.97
N ASP A 76 -7.92 -15.11 -3.26
CA ASP A 76 -6.90 -16.17 -3.41
C ASP A 76 -5.81 -15.79 -4.44
N LEU A 77 -4.92 -14.89 -4.02
CA LEU A 77 -3.86 -14.30 -4.84
C LEU A 77 -2.54 -15.04 -4.64
N ASP A 78 -1.95 -15.51 -5.74
CA ASP A 78 -0.58 -16.03 -5.76
C ASP A 78 0.28 -15.23 -6.73
N ILE A 79 1.24 -14.48 -6.18
CA ILE A 79 2.19 -13.68 -6.96
C ILE A 79 3.63 -14.16 -6.81
N LYS A 80 3.83 -15.33 -6.22
CA LYS A 80 5.17 -15.89 -6.02
C LYS A 80 5.87 -16.11 -7.36
N GLY A 81 7.05 -15.50 -7.50
CA GLY A 81 7.85 -15.55 -8.72
C GLY A 81 7.35 -14.65 -9.86
N LYS A 82 6.18 -14.00 -9.72
CA LYS A 82 5.62 -13.11 -10.75
C LYS A 82 6.36 -11.78 -10.84
N ILE A 83 6.27 -11.17 -12.01
CA ILE A 83 6.68 -9.80 -12.28
C ILE A 83 5.47 -8.89 -12.08
N CYS A 84 5.60 -7.93 -11.19
CA CYS A 84 4.51 -7.09 -10.72
C CYS A 84 4.71 -5.62 -11.05
N ALA A 85 3.61 -4.85 -11.10
CA ALA A 85 3.62 -3.40 -11.16
C ALA A 85 2.84 -2.81 -9.97
N ASP A 86 3.40 -1.80 -9.33
CA ASP A 86 2.76 -0.99 -8.29
C ASP A 86 2.47 0.40 -8.85
N ILE A 87 1.22 0.65 -9.21
CA ILE A 87 0.80 1.92 -9.83
C ILE A 87 0.28 2.86 -8.75
N GLY A 88 1.02 3.96 -8.54
CA GLY A 88 0.84 4.85 -7.41
C GLY A 88 1.62 4.37 -6.18
N ALA A 89 2.88 3.98 -6.38
CA ALA A 89 3.71 3.33 -5.36
C ALA A 89 3.94 4.18 -4.10
N SER A 90 4.00 5.52 -4.24
CA SER A 90 4.22 6.45 -3.13
C SER A 90 5.41 6.01 -2.24
N THR A 91 5.20 5.83 -0.94
CA THR A 91 6.26 5.35 -0.02
C THR A 91 6.62 3.87 -0.21
N GLY A 92 5.86 3.11 -0.99
CA GLY A 92 6.11 1.71 -1.31
C GLY A 92 5.35 0.70 -0.46
N GLY A 93 4.20 1.10 0.10
CA GLY A 93 3.41 0.19 0.94
C GLY A 93 2.98 -1.09 0.20
N PHE A 94 2.51 -0.96 -1.03
CA PHE A 94 2.10 -2.10 -1.86
C PHE A 94 3.31 -2.85 -2.42
N THR A 95 4.34 -2.14 -2.89
CA THR A 95 5.63 -2.73 -3.30
C THR A 95 6.19 -3.66 -2.22
N ASP A 96 6.21 -3.20 -0.97
CA ASP A 96 6.71 -3.94 0.19
C ASP A 96 5.95 -5.25 0.42
N VAL A 97 4.61 -5.20 0.36
CA VAL A 97 3.76 -6.39 0.45
C VAL A 97 4.02 -7.35 -0.70
N MET A 98 4.13 -6.87 -1.94
CA MET A 98 4.39 -7.73 -3.09
C MET A 98 5.73 -8.45 -2.97
N LEU A 99 6.78 -7.77 -2.51
CA LEU A 99 8.08 -8.38 -2.25
C LEU A 99 8.03 -9.46 -1.15
N GLU A 100 7.28 -9.21 -0.05
CA GLU A 100 7.08 -10.20 1.02
C GLU A 100 6.27 -11.42 0.52
N LYS A 101 5.31 -11.19 -0.37
CA LYS A 101 4.52 -12.26 -1.00
C LYS A 101 5.26 -13.00 -2.10
N GLY A 102 6.54 -12.66 -2.33
CA GLY A 102 7.46 -13.42 -3.18
C GLY A 102 7.48 -12.99 -4.64
N ALA A 103 7.02 -11.78 -4.98
CA ALA A 103 7.23 -11.23 -6.31
C ALA A 103 8.72 -11.26 -6.69
N SER A 104 9.03 -11.68 -7.91
CA SER A 104 10.41 -11.74 -8.42
C SER A 104 10.94 -10.37 -8.81
N LYS A 105 10.05 -9.48 -9.28
CA LYS A 105 10.35 -8.09 -9.63
C LYS A 105 9.10 -7.23 -9.44
N VAL A 106 9.30 -5.99 -9.00
CA VAL A 106 8.23 -5.00 -8.88
C VAL A 106 8.65 -3.70 -9.56
N TYR A 107 7.89 -3.26 -10.54
CA TYR A 107 7.96 -1.93 -11.11
C TYR A 107 7.17 -0.97 -10.22
N ALA A 108 7.87 -0.13 -9.46
CA ALA A 108 7.27 0.86 -8.57
C ALA A 108 7.11 2.19 -9.31
N ILE A 109 5.87 2.52 -9.67
CA ILE A 109 5.53 3.61 -10.59
C ILE A 109 4.83 4.73 -9.83
N ASP A 110 5.36 5.95 -9.91
CA ASP A 110 4.74 7.12 -9.27
C ASP A 110 5.01 8.42 -10.07
N VAL A 111 4.05 9.34 -10.03
CA VAL A 111 4.22 10.69 -10.61
C VAL A 111 5.18 11.56 -9.79
N GLY A 112 5.33 11.25 -8.51
CA GLY A 112 6.27 11.91 -7.60
C GLY A 112 7.71 11.55 -7.89
N TYR A 113 8.61 12.06 -7.07
CA TYR A 113 10.04 11.79 -7.16
C TYR A 113 10.62 11.51 -5.78
N GLY A 114 11.38 10.40 -5.66
CA GLY A 114 12.10 10.06 -4.44
C GLY A 114 11.19 9.78 -3.24
N GLN A 115 9.94 9.36 -3.46
CA GLN A 115 8.99 9.05 -2.39
C GLN A 115 9.20 7.66 -1.83
N LEU A 116 9.68 6.74 -2.66
CA LEU A 116 9.85 5.34 -2.28
C LEU A 116 10.87 5.21 -1.14
N LEU A 117 10.53 4.45 -0.12
CA LEU A 117 11.41 4.23 1.02
C LEU A 117 12.75 3.65 0.57
N TRP A 118 13.87 4.19 1.07
CA TRP A 118 15.24 3.85 0.66
C TRP A 118 15.51 2.33 0.54
N ARG A 119 15.06 1.53 1.52
CA ARG A 119 15.26 0.09 1.50
C ARG A 119 14.55 -0.61 0.33
N LEU A 120 13.47 -0.05 -0.18
CA LEU A 120 12.75 -0.54 -1.36
C LEU A 120 13.39 -0.02 -2.64
N ALA A 121 13.77 1.25 -2.66
CA ALA A 121 14.42 1.86 -3.82
C ALA A 121 15.79 1.22 -4.13
N THR A 122 16.43 0.60 -3.14
CA THR A 122 17.72 -0.09 -3.29
C THR A 122 17.60 -1.63 -3.35
N ASP A 123 16.39 -2.20 -3.24
CA ASP A 123 16.18 -3.63 -3.42
C ASP A 123 16.38 -4.00 -4.91
N PRO A 124 17.25 -4.97 -5.23
CA PRO A 124 17.55 -5.35 -6.62
C PRO A 124 16.33 -5.87 -7.40
N ARG A 125 15.25 -6.25 -6.70
CA ARG A 125 13.99 -6.68 -7.31
C ARG A 125 13.08 -5.51 -7.66
N VAL A 126 13.40 -4.29 -7.24
CA VAL A 126 12.55 -3.12 -7.47
C VAL A 126 13.10 -2.25 -8.59
N LYS A 127 12.29 -2.01 -9.60
CA LYS A 127 12.57 -1.02 -10.65
C LYS A 127 11.77 0.24 -10.36
N VAL A 128 12.45 1.28 -9.89
CA VAL A 128 11.81 2.57 -9.59
C VAL A 128 11.52 3.33 -10.89
N MET A 129 10.29 3.78 -11.06
CA MET A 129 9.82 4.59 -12.18
C MET A 129 9.17 5.87 -11.64
N ASP A 130 10.02 6.78 -11.13
CA ASP A 130 9.62 8.10 -10.66
C ASP A 130 9.20 9.03 -11.81
N ARG A 131 8.44 10.09 -11.50
CA ARG A 131 7.93 11.09 -12.46
C ARG A 131 7.21 10.47 -13.65
N THR A 132 6.62 9.32 -13.43
CA THR A 132 5.95 8.54 -14.47
C THR A 132 4.44 8.63 -14.28
N ASN A 133 3.77 9.25 -15.23
CA ASN A 133 2.32 9.30 -15.24
C ASN A 133 1.77 8.00 -15.83
N ALA A 134 1.16 7.18 -15.00
CA ALA A 134 0.64 5.87 -15.38
C ALA A 134 -0.35 5.92 -16.55
N ARG A 135 -1.05 7.04 -16.75
CA ARG A 135 -2.01 7.24 -17.84
C ARG A 135 -1.39 7.06 -19.24
N TYR A 136 -0.09 7.23 -19.36
CA TYR A 136 0.61 7.18 -20.66
C TYR A 136 1.49 5.95 -20.83
N LEU A 137 1.47 5.03 -19.86
CA LEU A 137 2.22 3.78 -19.97
C LEU A 137 1.64 2.86 -21.03
N THR A 138 2.54 2.13 -21.64
CA THR A 138 2.25 1.08 -22.62
C THR A 138 3.08 -0.15 -22.32
N ARG A 139 2.76 -1.28 -22.93
CA ARG A 139 3.55 -2.51 -22.78
C ARG A 139 5.05 -2.33 -23.11
N LYS A 140 5.39 -1.35 -23.96
CA LYS A 140 6.77 -1.07 -24.42
C LYS A 140 7.65 -0.42 -23.34
N ASP A 141 7.04 0.12 -22.29
CA ASP A 141 7.75 0.75 -21.17
C ASP A 141 8.32 -0.28 -20.17
N PHE A 142 8.02 -1.56 -20.38
CA PHE A 142 8.43 -2.67 -19.52
C PHE A 142 9.31 -3.67 -20.28
N GLU A 143 10.41 -4.07 -19.67
CA GLU A 143 11.32 -5.08 -20.22
C GLU A 143 10.68 -6.47 -20.20
N GLU A 144 9.90 -6.78 -19.15
CA GLU A 144 9.22 -8.07 -18.98
C GLU A 144 7.69 -7.91 -19.02
N VAL A 145 6.99 -9.04 -19.12
CA VAL A 145 5.53 -9.10 -19.05
C VAL A 145 5.08 -8.89 -17.61
N ILE A 146 4.24 -7.89 -17.37
CA ILE A 146 3.61 -7.70 -16.07
C ILE A 146 2.50 -8.75 -15.91
N GLU A 147 2.64 -9.59 -14.87
CA GLU A 147 1.71 -10.67 -14.60
C GLU A 147 0.65 -10.28 -13.58
N PHE A 148 1.01 -9.40 -12.66
CA PHE A 148 0.12 -8.84 -11.63
C PHE A 148 0.35 -7.34 -11.48
N ALA A 149 -0.72 -6.58 -11.23
CA ALA A 149 -0.59 -5.19 -10.84
C ALA A 149 -1.41 -4.85 -9.60
N SER A 150 -0.91 -3.87 -8.84
CA SER A 150 -1.71 -3.13 -7.88
C SER A 150 -1.87 -1.68 -8.34
N CYS A 151 -3.02 -1.06 -8.07
CA CYS A 151 -3.27 0.32 -8.46
C CYS A 151 -3.93 1.10 -7.30
N ASP A 152 -3.16 2.02 -6.71
CA ASP A 152 -3.60 2.94 -5.65
C ASP A 152 -3.32 4.40 -6.06
N VAL A 153 -4.02 4.89 -7.08
CA VAL A 153 -3.88 6.25 -7.60
C VAL A 153 -4.82 7.23 -6.91
N SER A 154 -4.46 8.51 -6.89
CA SER A 154 -5.26 9.59 -6.30
C SER A 154 -5.44 10.75 -7.28
N PHE A 155 -6.56 11.48 -7.13
CA PHE A 155 -6.90 12.66 -7.93
C PHE A 155 -7.10 12.39 -9.43
N ILE A 156 -7.39 11.15 -9.77
CA ILE A 156 -7.67 10.69 -11.14
C ILE A 156 -8.72 9.58 -11.08
N SER A 157 -9.62 9.53 -12.07
CA SER A 157 -10.56 8.42 -12.19
C SER A 157 -9.86 7.16 -12.71
N LEU A 158 -10.24 6.02 -12.15
CA LEU A 158 -9.79 4.69 -12.59
C LEU A 158 -10.14 4.43 -14.06
N LYS A 159 -11.19 5.02 -14.59
CA LYS A 159 -11.57 4.91 -16.01
C LYS A 159 -10.46 5.38 -16.97
N LEU A 160 -9.55 6.24 -16.51
CA LEU A 160 -8.38 6.67 -17.28
C LEU A 160 -7.16 5.74 -17.13
N ILE A 161 -7.16 4.88 -16.14
CA ILE A 161 -6.06 3.94 -15.83
C ILE A 161 -6.40 2.51 -16.26
N LEU A 162 -7.66 2.13 -16.19
CA LEU A 162 -8.13 0.79 -16.57
C LEU A 162 -7.70 0.37 -18.01
N PRO A 163 -7.80 1.24 -19.05
CA PRO A 163 -7.31 0.89 -20.38
C PRO A 163 -5.79 0.64 -20.42
N VAL A 164 -5.03 1.34 -19.58
CA VAL A 164 -3.58 1.12 -19.47
C VAL A 164 -3.30 -0.23 -18.79
N LEU A 165 -4.00 -0.54 -17.69
CA LEU A 165 -3.89 -1.86 -17.05
C LEU A 165 -4.22 -2.98 -18.02
N ASP A 166 -5.25 -2.81 -18.85
CA ASP A 166 -5.67 -3.79 -19.87
C ASP A 166 -4.61 -4.05 -20.97
N ASP A 167 -3.78 -3.04 -21.27
CA ASP A 167 -2.66 -3.16 -22.20
C ASP A 167 -1.42 -3.80 -21.57
N ILE A 168 -1.10 -3.44 -20.33
CA ILE A 168 0.18 -3.81 -19.70
C ILE A 168 0.14 -5.09 -18.87
N VAL A 169 -1.01 -5.44 -18.28
CA VAL A 169 -1.15 -6.58 -17.34
C VAL A 169 -1.65 -7.82 -18.08
N ARG A 170 -0.96 -8.94 -17.90
CA ARG A 170 -1.34 -10.20 -18.55
C ARG A 170 -2.43 -10.96 -17.81
N ASP A 171 -2.35 -11.05 -16.47
CA ASP A 171 -3.18 -12.00 -15.73
C ASP A 171 -4.25 -11.29 -14.88
N GLU A 172 -3.85 -10.54 -13.87
CA GLU A 172 -4.77 -9.99 -12.88
C GLU A 172 -4.25 -8.71 -12.22
N ALA A 173 -5.17 -7.89 -11.72
CA ALA A 173 -4.80 -6.69 -10.96
C ALA A 173 -5.75 -6.47 -9.77
N VAL A 174 -5.20 -5.87 -8.70
CA VAL A 174 -5.97 -5.34 -7.57
C VAL A 174 -6.01 -3.82 -7.71
N ILE A 175 -7.20 -3.27 -7.91
CA ILE A 175 -7.42 -1.83 -7.99
C ILE A 175 -8.10 -1.30 -6.73
N LEU A 176 -7.71 -0.11 -6.29
CA LEU A 176 -8.35 0.58 -5.19
C LEU A 176 -9.33 1.61 -5.74
N ILE A 177 -10.63 1.36 -5.55
CA ILE A 177 -11.70 2.27 -5.94
C ILE A 177 -11.87 3.29 -4.81
N LYS A 178 -11.70 4.57 -5.16
CA LYS A 178 -11.81 5.71 -4.24
C LYS A 178 -13.01 6.55 -4.63
N PRO A 179 -14.16 6.38 -3.96
CA PRO A 179 -15.40 7.05 -4.36
C PRO A 179 -15.28 8.57 -4.53
N GLN A 180 -14.45 9.21 -3.70
CA GLN A 180 -14.23 10.65 -3.77
C GLN A 180 -13.58 11.15 -5.08
N PHE A 181 -12.95 10.26 -5.85
CA PHE A 181 -12.37 10.60 -7.16
C PHE A 181 -13.21 10.12 -8.34
N GLU A 182 -14.28 9.34 -8.09
CA GLU A 182 -15.14 8.75 -9.11
C GLU A 182 -16.53 9.42 -9.18
N ALA A 183 -17.08 9.84 -8.04
CA ALA A 183 -18.48 10.28 -7.93
C ALA A 183 -18.81 11.62 -8.60
N GLY A 184 -17.80 12.37 -9.09
CA GLY A 184 -17.99 13.74 -9.56
C GLY A 184 -18.01 14.78 -8.43
N LYS A 185 -17.67 16.02 -8.77
CA LYS A 185 -17.45 17.10 -7.78
C LYS A 185 -18.70 17.45 -6.98
N ASP A 186 -19.87 17.34 -7.59
CA ASP A 186 -21.16 17.75 -6.98
C ASP A 186 -21.62 16.80 -5.85
N LYS A 187 -21.11 15.57 -5.84
CA LYS A 187 -21.43 14.54 -4.83
C LYS A 187 -20.41 14.47 -3.66
N VAL A 188 -19.33 15.24 -3.74
CA VAL A 188 -18.24 15.23 -2.75
C VAL A 188 -18.35 16.46 -1.84
N SER A 189 -18.66 16.25 -0.55
CA SER A 189 -18.68 17.33 0.44
C SER A 189 -17.37 17.36 1.23
N ASN A 190 -16.64 18.47 1.16
CA ASN A 190 -15.34 18.63 1.84
C ASN A 190 -14.35 17.47 1.63
N GLY A 191 -14.32 16.89 0.41
CA GLY A 191 -13.41 15.78 0.08
C GLY A 191 -13.86 14.41 0.60
N VAL A 192 -15.01 14.30 1.28
CA VAL A 192 -15.46 13.04 1.88
C VAL A 192 -16.86 12.65 1.40
N ILE A 193 -17.02 11.38 1.04
CA ILE A 193 -18.31 10.76 0.75
C ILE A 193 -18.74 9.90 1.94
N LYS A 194 -19.93 10.20 2.48
CA LYS A 194 -20.53 9.49 3.63
C LYS A 194 -21.81 8.71 3.25
N ASP A 195 -22.41 9.02 2.12
CA ASP A 195 -23.67 8.41 1.70
C ASP A 195 -23.42 7.04 1.06
N LYS A 196 -24.04 5.99 1.64
CA LYS A 196 -24.01 4.62 1.12
C LYS A 196 -24.47 4.51 -0.33
N LYS A 197 -25.48 5.33 -0.72
CA LYS A 197 -26.02 5.31 -2.09
C LYS A 197 -24.96 5.73 -3.09
N ILE A 198 -24.19 6.79 -2.77
CA ILE A 198 -23.11 7.26 -3.65
C ILE A 198 -22.02 6.19 -3.77
N HIS A 199 -21.67 5.49 -2.68
CA HIS A 199 -20.71 4.37 -2.75
C HIS A 199 -21.22 3.26 -3.67
N ILE A 200 -22.52 2.89 -3.58
CA ILE A 200 -23.13 1.88 -4.44
C ILE A 200 -23.08 2.34 -5.90
N GLU A 201 -23.55 3.57 -6.20
CA GLU A 201 -23.52 4.12 -7.55
C GLU A 201 -22.12 4.12 -8.17
N VAL A 202 -21.11 4.52 -7.40
CA VAL A 202 -19.70 4.52 -7.86
C VAL A 202 -19.21 3.11 -8.16
N LEU A 203 -19.49 2.14 -7.28
CA LEU A 203 -19.07 0.76 -7.51
C LEU A 203 -19.78 0.12 -8.69
N GLU A 204 -21.07 0.42 -8.89
CA GLU A 204 -21.84 -0.03 -10.06
C GLU A 204 -21.28 0.58 -11.35
N ASP A 205 -20.98 1.89 -11.35
CA ASP A 205 -20.44 2.60 -12.52
C ASP A 205 -19.02 2.13 -12.91
N ILE A 206 -18.15 1.84 -11.93
CA ILE A 206 -16.83 1.26 -12.19
C ILE A 206 -16.95 -0.19 -12.64
N ALA A 207 -17.86 -0.97 -12.07
CA ALA A 207 -18.09 -2.35 -12.47
C ALA A 207 -18.59 -2.43 -13.92
N GLU A 208 -19.55 -1.60 -14.29
CA GLU A 208 -20.07 -1.49 -15.64
C GLU A 208 -18.97 -1.09 -16.65
N TYR A 209 -18.11 -0.14 -16.27
CA TYR A 209 -16.99 0.28 -17.09
C TYR A 209 -16.00 -0.87 -17.33
N ILE A 210 -15.63 -1.60 -16.26
CA ILE A 210 -14.69 -2.73 -16.38
C ILE A 210 -15.25 -3.79 -17.35
N GLU A 211 -16.51 -4.20 -17.19
CA GLU A 211 -17.12 -5.26 -17.99
C GLU A 211 -17.39 -4.85 -19.45
N ASN A 212 -17.62 -3.56 -19.74
CA ASN A 212 -18.00 -3.11 -21.07
C ASN A 212 -16.84 -2.50 -21.86
N GLU A 213 -15.87 -1.86 -21.19
CA GLU A 213 -14.83 -1.05 -21.84
C GLU A 213 -13.41 -1.65 -21.72
N THR A 214 -13.26 -2.79 -21.03
CA THR A 214 -11.98 -3.50 -20.91
C THR A 214 -12.15 -4.99 -21.20
N LYS A 215 -11.04 -5.71 -21.29
CA LYS A 215 -11.06 -7.19 -21.38
C LYS A 215 -11.07 -7.84 -20.00
N PHE A 216 -10.97 -7.05 -18.94
CA PHE A 216 -11.05 -7.56 -17.59
C PHE A 216 -12.47 -7.95 -17.20
N CYS A 217 -12.56 -8.95 -16.32
CA CYS A 217 -13.77 -9.32 -15.59
C CYS A 217 -13.52 -9.10 -14.10
N ILE A 218 -14.57 -8.72 -13.36
CA ILE A 218 -14.46 -8.63 -11.91
C ILE A 218 -14.48 -10.03 -11.30
N SER A 219 -13.47 -10.34 -10.50
CA SER A 219 -13.28 -11.63 -9.84
C SER A 219 -13.30 -11.55 -8.31
N GLY A 220 -13.41 -10.34 -7.76
CA GLY A 220 -13.52 -10.13 -6.32
C GLY A 220 -13.77 -8.66 -5.99
N LEU A 221 -14.53 -8.41 -4.92
CA LEU A 221 -14.79 -7.08 -4.40
C LEU A 221 -14.83 -7.14 -2.87
N THR A 222 -14.16 -6.21 -2.20
CA THR A 222 -14.20 -6.02 -0.75
C THR A 222 -13.89 -4.56 -0.42
N PHE A 223 -13.88 -4.20 0.85
CA PHE A 223 -13.48 -2.85 1.28
C PHE A 223 -12.11 -2.84 1.94
N SER A 224 -11.46 -1.68 1.91
CA SER A 224 -10.20 -1.44 2.60
C SER A 224 -10.39 -1.55 4.13
N PRO A 225 -9.50 -2.23 4.88
CA PRO A 225 -9.62 -2.34 6.33
C PRO A 225 -9.28 -1.04 7.05
N ILE A 226 -8.84 -0.03 6.31
CA ILE A 226 -8.52 1.30 6.83
C ILE A 226 -9.14 2.36 5.92
N LYS A 227 -9.60 3.45 6.52
CA LYS A 227 -10.00 4.64 5.76
C LYS A 227 -8.81 5.27 5.05
N GLY A 228 -9.08 5.84 3.87
CA GLY A 228 -8.16 6.69 3.13
C GLY A 228 -7.83 7.99 3.86
N ALA A 229 -7.10 8.87 3.18
CA ALA A 229 -6.92 10.24 3.64
C ALA A 229 -8.30 10.89 3.85
N GLU A 230 -8.39 11.80 4.81
CA GLU A 230 -9.64 12.52 5.13
C GLU A 230 -10.81 11.66 5.62
N GLY A 231 -10.62 10.34 5.76
CA GLY A 231 -11.60 9.43 6.34
C GLY A 231 -12.55 8.76 5.35
N ASN A 232 -12.26 8.80 4.06
CA ASN A 232 -13.04 8.11 3.03
C ASN A 232 -12.98 6.58 3.17
N ILE A 233 -14.11 5.91 2.95
CA ILE A 233 -14.17 4.47 2.72
C ILE A 233 -13.70 4.20 1.28
N GLU A 234 -12.80 3.24 1.13
CA GLU A 234 -12.23 2.84 -0.15
C GLU A 234 -12.47 1.34 -0.36
N PHE A 235 -12.55 0.90 -1.62
CA PHE A 235 -12.89 -0.46 -1.96
C PHE A 235 -11.77 -1.11 -2.78
N LEU A 236 -11.56 -2.41 -2.57
CA LEU A 236 -10.59 -3.22 -3.29
C LEU A 236 -11.33 -4.11 -4.28
N CYS A 237 -10.93 -4.06 -5.54
CA CYS A 237 -11.49 -4.89 -6.58
C CYS A 237 -10.39 -5.71 -7.26
N LEU A 238 -10.61 -7.03 -7.33
CA LEU A 238 -9.79 -7.94 -8.14
C LEU A 238 -10.38 -8.01 -9.54
N ILE A 239 -9.57 -7.69 -10.53
CA ILE A 239 -9.91 -7.80 -11.95
C ILE A 239 -8.97 -8.79 -12.64
N THR A 240 -9.51 -9.61 -13.53
CA THR A 240 -8.74 -10.67 -14.22
C THR A 240 -9.15 -10.77 -15.68
N HIS A 241 -8.24 -11.17 -16.56
CA HIS A 241 -8.55 -11.48 -17.96
C HIS A 241 -9.24 -12.86 -18.15
N THR A 242 -9.19 -13.69 -17.12
CA THR A 242 -9.89 -14.97 -17.12
C THR A 242 -11.13 -14.87 -16.25
N ARG A 243 -12.30 -15.07 -16.84
CA ARG A 243 -13.57 -14.97 -16.11
C ARG A 243 -13.63 -16.03 -15.01
N LYS A 244 -13.82 -15.57 -13.78
CA LYS A 244 -14.09 -16.40 -12.61
C LYS A 244 -15.58 -16.28 -12.28
N ASP A 245 -16.17 -17.34 -11.76
CA ASP A 245 -17.58 -17.32 -11.31
C ASP A 245 -17.66 -16.51 -10.01
N PHE A 246 -17.96 -15.22 -10.12
CA PHE A 246 -18.07 -14.30 -9.00
C PHE A 246 -19.35 -13.47 -9.06
N ALA A 247 -20.20 -13.63 -8.07
CA ALA A 247 -21.41 -12.83 -7.92
C ALA A 247 -21.10 -11.54 -7.14
N ILE A 248 -21.16 -10.40 -7.81
CA ILE A 248 -20.88 -9.11 -7.20
C ILE A 248 -22.02 -8.70 -6.26
N LYS A 249 -21.75 -8.61 -4.95
CA LYS A 249 -22.72 -8.17 -3.92
C LYS A 249 -22.40 -6.76 -3.42
N ILE A 250 -22.48 -5.77 -4.31
CA ILE A 250 -22.06 -4.39 -4.01
C ILE A 250 -22.77 -3.85 -2.76
N LYS A 251 -24.09 -4.02 -2.65
CA LYS A 251 -24.87 -3.50 -1.51
C LYS A 251 -24.44 -4.08 -0.17
N ASP A 252 -24.16 -5.40 -0.15
CA ASP A 252 -23.73 -6.09 1.07
C ASP A 252 -22.35 -5.57 1.51
N ILE A 253 -21.40 -5.45 0.56
CA ILE A 253 -20.04 -4.96 0.81
C ILE A 253 -20.06 -3.50 1.30
N VAL A 254 -20.88 -2.64 0.71
CA VAL A 254 -21.03 -1.25 1.16
C VAL A 254 -21.61 -1.18 2.57
N ASN A 255 -22.62 -2.00 2.88
CA ASN A 255 -23.19 -2.05 4.22
C ASN A 255 -22.17 -2.50 5.25
N GLU A 256 -21.46 -3.59 4.99
CA GLU A 256 -20.39 -4.11 5.86
C GLU A 256 -19.28 -3.07 6.09
N ALA A 257 -18.83 -2.37 5.03
CA ALA A 257 -17.83 -1.32 5.13
C ALA A 257 -18.26 -0.18 6.07
N HIS A 258 -19.52 0.24 5.99
CA HIS A 258 -20.06 1.30 6.86
C HIS A 258 -20.31 0.88 8.31
N GLU A 259 -20.47 -0.42 8.56
CA GLU A 259 -20.62 -0.97 9.91
C GLU A 259 -19.25 -1.20 10.59
N SER A 260 -18.22 -1.48 9.77
CA SER A 260 -16.88 -1.84 10.26
C SER A 260 -15.95 -0.67 10.43
N LEU A 261 -16.17 0.43 9.72
CA LEU A 261 -15.32 1.62 9.65
C LEU A 261 -16.03 2.88 10.16
#